data_9ab907acdd3a08a3bd5366644eeb18be
#
_entry.id   9ab907acdd3a08a3bd5366644eeb18be
#
_cell.length_a   1.000
_cell.length_b   1.000
_cell.length_c   1.000
_cell.angle_alpha   90.00
_cell.angle_beta   90.00
_cell.angle_gamma   90.00
#
_symmetry.space_group_name_H-M   'P 1'
#
loop_
_entity.id
_entity.type
_entity.pdbx_description
1 polymer ?
#
loop_
_entity_poly.entity_id
_entity_poly.type
_entity_poly.pdbx_seq_one_letter_code
_entity_poly.pdbx_strand_id
1 'polypeptide(L)'
;VVGYLGTAGELGPLAQLHMQLGPPGSAGEAISQRLGLWRRQLGPFTVFSFQPQVLDEVMPQLHFVEAEYPAQLRLEVADLHAPHMTGFVNNLIYKRTREASLSNLRLFHQLQQQLHVPPASCVEAAEFLLGAQVYCPLGGEYKLVDQSGTERWTSTELVTRPLMESPLRIQAPPGYVAPPLQWLRGLQLQAQMHPTIVEAHAEVFMDTNVTLQKPPQ
;
A
#
# COMPACT_ATOMS: atom_id res chain seq x y z
N VAL A 1 -0.54 -5.28 -12.38
CA VAL A 1 -0.81 -6.11 -11.20
C VAL A 1 -2.04 -6.90 -11.50
N VAL A 2 -1.87 -8.19 -11.51
CA VAL A 2 -2.94 -9.14 -11.65
C VAL A 2 -3.40 -9.44 -10.23
N GLY A 3 -4.59 -8.99 -9.89
CA GLY A 3 -5.16 -9.21 -8.57
C GLY A 3 -6.62 -9.62 -8.68
N TYR A 4 -6.99 -10.58 -7.87
CA TYR A 4 -8.39 -10.94 -7.70
C TYR A 4 -8.71 -11.14 -6.22
N LEU A 5 -9.96 -10.96 -5.87
CA LEU A 5 -10.50 -11.20 -4.54
C LEU A 5 -11.64 -12.20 -4.65
N GLY A 6 -11.60 -13.28 -3.90
CA GLY A 6 -12.67 -14.24 -3.78
C GLY A 6 -13.43 -14.08 -2.45
N THR A 7 -14.75 -14.17 -2.49
CA THR A 7 -15.60 -14.18 -1.30
C THR A 7 -16.55 -15.35 -1.35
N ALA A 8 -16.80 -16.00 -0.20
CA ALA A 8 -17.73 -17.11 -0.06
C ALA A 8 -18.98 -16.68 0.72
N GLY A 9 -20.15 -17.23 0.35
CA GLY A 9 -21.40 -17.03 1.08
C GLY A 9 -22.11 -15.71 0.78
N GLU A 10 -23.19 -15.46 1.51
CA GLU A 10 -23.92 -14.20 1.44
C GLU A 10 -23.06 -13.08 2.04
N LEU A 11 -22.76 -12.12 1.21
CA LEU A 11 -21.90 -10.97 1.53
C LEU A 11 -22.60 -10.03 2.52
N GLY A 12 -22.67 -10.28 3.80
CA GLY A 12 -23.24 -9.42 4.83
C GLY A 12 -23.29 -7.91 4.49
N PRO A 13 -22.49 -7.02 5.11
CA PRO A 13 -22.48 -5.58 4.76
C PRO A 13 -21.94 -5.29 3.34
N LEU A 14 -21.14 -6.17 2.76
CA LEU A 14 -20.76 -6.12 1.36
C LEU A 14 -21.91 -6.46 0.41
N ALA A 15 -22.98 -7.09 0.91
CA ALA A 15 -24.22 -7.31 0.13
C ALA A 15 -24.92 -5.99 -0.23
N GLN A 16 -24.79 -4.94 0.58
CA GLN A 16 -25.31 -3.62 0.22
C GLN A 16 -24.53 -3.01 -0.96
N LEU A 17 -23.23 -3.23 -1.00
CA LEU A 17 -22.43 -2.91 -2.18
C LEU A 17 -22.88 -3.77 -3.37
N HIS A 18 -23.19 -5.03 -3.15
CA HIS A 18 -23.70 -5.97 -4.14
C HIS A 18 -25.09 -5.58 -4.67
N MET A 19 -26.00 -5.10 -3.83
CA MET A 19 -27.33 -4.63 -4.25
C MET A 19 -27.28 -3.34 -5.06
N GLN A 20 -26.33 -2.45 -4.79
CA GLN A 20 -26.09 -1.26 -5.62
C GLN A 20 -25.49 -1.61 -7.00
N LEU A 21 -24.99 -2.82 -7.16
CA LEU A 21 -24.30 -3.30 -8.34
C LEU A 21 -25.19 -4.18 -9.27
N GLY A 22 -26.46 -4.39 -8.88
CA GLY A 22 -27.43 -5.19 -9.65
C GLY A 22 -27.31 -6.71 -9.48
N PRO A 23 -28.34 -7.48 -9.90
CA PRO A 23 -28.30 -8.94 -9.82
C PRO A 23 -27.17 -9.51 -10.69
N PRO A 24 -26.64 -10.69 -10.36
CA PRO A 24 -25.64 -11.36 -11.17
C PRO A 24 -26.24 -11.70 -12.54
N GLY A 25 -25.85 -10.95 -13.55
CA GLY A 25 -26.10 -11.29 -14.94
C GLY A 25 -25.14 -12.35 -15.42
N SER A 26 -25.42 -12.93 -16.57
CA SER A 26 -24.65 -14.00 -17.21
C SER A 26 -23.18 -13.58 -17.43
N ALA A 27 -22.29 -14.49 -17.08
CA ALA A 27 -20.87 -14.55 -17.43
C ALA A 27 -20.16 -13.22 -17.77
N GLY A 28 -19.56 -12.55 -16.78
CA GLY A 28 -18.53 -11.52 -17.02
C GLY A 28 -18.99 -10.07 -17.00
N GLU A 29 -20.05 -9.74 -16.26
CA GLU A 29 -20.52 -8.35 -16.18
C GLU A 29 -19.62 -7.43 -15.36
N ALA A 30 -19.39 -6.23 -15.92
CA ALA A 30 -18.78 -5.12 -15.19
C ALA A 30 -19.73 -4.65 -14.09
N ILE A 31 -19.30 -4.76 -12.83
CA ILE A 31 -20.10 -4.36 -11.67
C ILE A 31 -20.21 -2.83 -11.59
N SER A 32 -19.19 -2.11 -12.02
CA SER A 32 -19.18 -0.67 -12.05
C SER A 32 -18.27 -0.19 -13.17
N GLN A 33 -18.86 0.41 -14.19
CA GLN A 33 -18.09 1.10 -15.23
C GLN A 33 -17.23 2.25 -14.66
N ARG A 34 -17.64 2.85 -13.52
CA ARG A 34 -16.88 3.91 -12.84
C ARG A 34 -15.67 3.40 -12.09
N LEU A 35 -15.75 2.19 -11.52
CA LEU A 35 -14.65 1.59 -10.73
C LEU A 35 -13.84 0.59 -11.54
N GLY A 36 -14.30 0.17 -12.72
CA GLY A 36 -13.64 -0.85 -13.52
C GLY A 36 -13.55 -2.20 -12.81
N LEU A 37 -14.51 -2.52 -11.92
CA LEU A 37 -14.52 -3.76 -11.15
C LEU A 37 -15.39 -4.79 -11.86
N TRP A 38 -14.82 -5.95 -12.09
CA TRP A 38 -15.46 -7.11 -12.72
C TRP A 38 -15.67 -8.22 -11.72
N ARG A 39 -16.72 -9.02 -11.90
CA ARG A 39 -16.98 -10.19 -11.06
C ARG A 39 -17.32 -11.42 -11.91
N ARG A 40 -17.00 -12.59 -11.35
CA ARG A 40 -17.50 -13.88 -11.81
C ARG A 40 -17.88 -14.76 -10.65
N GLN A 41 -18.85 -15.63 -10.85
CA GLN A 41 -19.28 -16.60 -9.84
C GLN A 41 -18.70 -17.98 -10.16
N LEU A 42 -18.15 -18.64 -9.13
CA LEU A 42 -17.64 -20.00 -9.18
C LEU A 42 -18.24 -20.79 -8.01
N GLY A 43 -19.33 -21.53 -8.28
CA GLY A 43 -20.10 -22.19 -7.22
C GLY A 43 -20.61 -21.18 -6.18
N PRO A 44 -20.34 -21.40 -4.88
CA PRO A 44 -20.74 -20.48 -3.80
C PRO A 44 -19.82 -19.23 -3.68
N PHE A 45 -18.76 -19.14 -4.48
CA PHE A 45 -17.79 -18.05 -4.41
C PHE A 45 -18.04 -17.00 -5.48
N THR A 46 -17.81 -15.75 -5.13
CA THR A 46 -17.77 -14.64 -6.07
C THR A 46 -16.34 -14.13 -6.16
N VAL A 47 -15.79 -14.07 -7.36
CA VAL A 47 -14.42 -13.61 -7.63
C VAL A 47 -14.49 -12.26 -8.31
N PHE A 48 -13.68 -11.31 -7.83
CA PHE A 48 -13.60 -9.93 -8.30
C PHE A 48 -12.22 -9.63 -8.86
N SER A 49 -12.14 -8.82 -9.90
CA SER A 49 -10.90 -8.24 -10.40
C SER A 49 -11.16 -6.90 -11.07
N PHE A 50 -10.16 -6.04 -11.10
CA PHE A 50 -10.16 -4.80 -11.90
C PHE A 50 -9.86 -5.06 -13.38
N GLN A 51 -9.52 -6.27 -13.76
CA GLN A 51 -9.19 -6.67 -15.12
C GLN A 51 -9.97 -7.93 -15.49
N PRO A 52 -10.87 -7.88 -16.49
CA PRO A 52 -11.68 -9.04 -16.88
C PRO A 52 -10.83 -10.21 -17.38
N GLN A 53 -9.73 -9.92 -18.07
CA GLN A 53 -8.80 -10.93 -18.59
C GLN A 53 -8.21 -11.80 -17.46
N VAL A 54 -7.98 -11.19 -16.28
CA VAL A 54 -7.52 -11.92 -15.10
C VAL A 54 -8.55 -12.95 -14.65
N LEU A 55 -9.82 -12.58 -14.65
CA LEU A 55 -10.89 -13.54 -14.30
C LEU A 55 -10.96 -14.68 -15.33
N ASP A 56 -10.77 -14.38 -16.61
CA ASP A 56 -10.76 -15.40 -17.66
C ASP A 56 -9.61 -16.39 -17.49
N GLU A 57 -8.44 -15.90 -17.09
CA GLU A 57 -7.25 -16.72 -16.90
C GLU A 57 -7.27 -17.50 -15.57
N VAL A 58 -7.72 -16.87 -14.49
CA VAL A 58 -7.66 -17.43 -13.13
C VAL A 58 -8.83 -18.40 -12.86
N MET A 59 -10.04 -18.10 -13.33
CA MET A 59 -11.22 -18.92 -13.02
C MET A 59 -11.07 -20.41 -13.34
N PRO A 60 -10.47 -20.84 -14.47
CA PRO A 60 -10.25 -22.25 -14.76
C PRO A 60 -9.23 -22.93 -13.84
N GLN A 61 -8.37 -22.14 -13.20
CA GLN A 61 -7.29 -22.62 -12.33
C GLN A 61 -7.69 -22.66 -10.86
N LEU A 62 -8.82 -22.03 -10.50
CA LEU A 62 -9.29 -22.03 -9.12
C LEU A 62 -9.86 -23.39 -8.75
N HIS A 63 -9.29 -23.99 -7.74
CA HIS A 63 -9.74 -25.22 -7.14
C HIS A 63 -10.16 -24.99 -5.70
N PHE A 64 -11.28 -25.61 -5.30
CA PHE A 64 -11.68 -25.60 -3.90
C PHE A 64 -10.85 -26.63 -3.14
N VAL A 65 -10.22 -26.18 -2.09
CA VAL A 65 -9.50 -27.04 -1.14
C VAL A 65 -10.23 -26.95 0.19
N GLU A 66 -10.50 -28.09 0.79
CA GLU A 66 -11.04 -28.13 2.15
C GLU A 66 -10.00 -27.55 3.11
N ALA A 67 -10.42 -26.57 3.86
CA ALA A 67 -9.51 -25.87 4.75
C ALA A 67 -9.36 -26.63 6.06
N GLU A 68 -8.13 -26.71 6.55
CA GLU A 68 -7.79 -27.37 7.82
C GLU A 68 -8.54 -26.73 9.01
N TYR A 69 -8.72 -25.41 8.98
CA TYR A 69 -9.44 -24.67 10.01
C TYR A 69 -10.56 -23.82 9.41
N PRO A 70 -11.74 -23.75 10.07
CA PRO A 70 -12.80 -22.86 9.63
C PRO A 70 -12.37 -21.40 9.81
N ALA A 71 -12.61 -20.55 8.80
CA ALA A 71 -12.37 -19.11 8.90
C ALA A 71 -13.34 -18.36 7.97
N GLN A 72 -13.93 -17.25 8.46
CA GLN A 72 -14.78 -16.38 7.65
C GLN A 72 -13.93 -15.41 6.79
N LEU A 73 -12.73 -15.11 7.22
CA LEU A 73 -11.80 -14.29 6.45
C LEU A 73 -10.47 -15.03 6.29
N ARG A 74 -10.00 -15.10 5.06
CA ARG A 74 -8.64 -15.53 4.73
C ARG A 74 -8.02 -14.51 3.81
N LEU A 75 -6.81 -14.10 4.17
CA LEU A 75 -5.97 -13.25 3.33
C LEU A 75 -4.64 -13.98 3.15
N GLU A 76 -4.27 -14.16 1.90
CA GLU A 76 -2.96 -14.68 1.54
C GLU A 76 -2.26 -13.66 0.65
N VAL A 77 -1.10 -13.22 1.08
CA VAL A 77 -0.18 -12.43 0.28
C VAL A 77 0.96 -13.37 -0.10
N ALA A 78 0.94 -13.81 -1.34
CA ALA A 78 1.96 -14.70 -1.90
C ALA A 78 3.31 -13.99 -2.04
N ASP A 79 4.31 -14.66 -2.57
CA ASP A 79 5.67 -14.16 -2.70
C ASP A 79 5.73 -12.77 -3.36
N LEU A 80 5.99 -11.75 -2.54
CA LEU A 80 6.12 -10.36 -2.96
C LEU A 80 7.34 -10.11 -3.86
N HIS A 81 8.27 -11.09 -3.93
CA HIS A 81 9.46 -11.04 -4.79
C HIS A 81 9.18 -11.52 -6.21
N ALA A 82 7.98 -12.03 -6.49
CA ALA A 82 7.59 -12.33 -7.86
C ALA A 82 7.76 -11.06 -8.74
N PRO A 83 8.39 -11.13 -9.92
CA PRO A 83 8.80 -9.96 -10.70
C PRO A 83 7.67 -8.97 -10.99
N HIS A 84 6.46 -9.48 -11.21
CA HIS A 84 5.27 -8.64 -11.46
C HIS A 84 4.74 -7.95 -10.20
N MET A 85 4.95 -8.53 -9.00
CA MET A 85 4.52 -7.94 -7.73
C MET A 85 5.53 -6.93 -7.20
N THR A 86 6.82 -7.21 -7.33
CA THR A 86 7.90 -6.33 -6.87
C THR A 86 7.76 -4.91 -7.43
N GLY A 87 7.54 -4.77 -8.74
CA GLY A 87 7.37 -3.46 -9.37
C GLY A 87 6.16 -2.69 -8.84
N PHE A 88 5.07 -3.37 -8.61
CA PHE A 88 3.86 -2.75 -8.04
C PHE A 88 4.06 -2.30 -6.60
N VAL A 89 4.59 -3.19 -5.76
CA VAL A 89 4.83 -2.90 -4.34
C VAL A 89 5.84 -1.75 -4.20
N ASN A 90 6.92 -1.76 -4.99
CA ASN A 90 7.88 -0.66 -5.03
C ASN A 90 7.23 0.66 -5.38
N ASN A 91 6.41 0.72 -6.43
CA ASN A 91 5.74 1.95 -6.85
C ASN A 91 4.74 2.44 -5.79
N LEU A 92 3.98 1.53 -5.19
CA LEU A 92 3.00 1.87 -4.15
C LEU A 92 3.68 2.45 -2.92
N ILE A 93 4.73 1.78 -2.42
CA ILE A 93 5.44 2.21 -1.22
C ILE A 93 6.24 3.49 -1.51
N TYR A 94 6.92 3.58 -2.66
CA TYR A 94 7.64 4.79 -3.05
C TYR A 94 6.70 6.01 -3.09
N LYS A 95 5.51 5.86 -3.67
CA LYS A 95 4.52 6.93 -3.67
C LYS A 95 4.16 7.37 -2.24
N ARG A 96 3.91 6.44 -1.34
CA ARG A 96 3.56 6.72 0.06
C ARG A 96 4.71 7.36 0.83
N THR A 97 5.91 6.84 0.70
CA THR A 97 7.10 7.42 1.36
C THR A 97 7.41 8.82 0.84
N ARG A 98 7.23 9.06 -0.47
CA ARG A 98 7.37 10.39 -1.06
C ARG A 98 6.32 11.37 -0.54
N GLU A 99 5.05 10.95 -0.45
CA GLU A 99 3.97 11.76 0.13
C GLU A 99 4.27 12.11 1.60
N ALA A 100 4.74 11.16 2.39
CA ALA A 100 5.13 11.39 3.78
C ALA A 100 6.31 12.37 3.89
N SER A 101 7.34 12.23 3.05
CA SER A 101 8.47 13.18 3.03
C SER A 101 8.03 14.60 2.67
N LEU A 102 7.14 14.74 1.69
CA LEU A 102 6.56 16.05 1.34
C LEU A 102 5.69 16.63 2.47
N SER A 103 4.99 15.80 3.22
CA SER A 103 4.18 16.23 4.36
C SER A 103 5.06 16.77 5.49
N ASN A 104 6.20 16.13 5.76
CA ASN A 104 7.17 16.65 6.73
C ASN A 104 7.72 18.02 6.29
N LEU A 105 8.06 18.20 5.02
CA LEU A 105 8.50 19.49 4.49
C LEU A 105 7.41 20.57 4.59
N ARG A 106 6.14 20.22 4.37
CA ARG A 106 5.02 21.14 4.57
C ARG A 106 4.87 21.53 6.03
N LEU A 107 5.06 20.59 6.97
CA LEU A 107 5.06 20.88 8.40
C LEU A 107 6.15 21.88 8.75
N PHE A 108 7.40 21.68 8.29
CA PHE A 108 8.49 22.64 8.53
C PHE A 108 8.16 24.03 7.99
N HIS A 109 7.59 24.08 6.78
CA HIS A 109 7.17 25.34 6.19
C HIS A 109 6.05 26.01 7.00
N GLN A 110 5.07 25.25 7.50
CA GLN A 110 4.00 25.78 8.36
C GLN A 110 4.54 26.30 9.70
N LEU A 111 5.48 25.58 10.33
CA LEU A 111 6.14 26.04 11.55
C LEU A 111 6.85 27.37 11.34
N GLN A 112 7.57 27.50 10.22
CA GLN A 112 8.25 28.73 9.86
C GLN A 112 7.27 29.88 9.58
N GLN A 113 6.24 29.67 8.77
CA GLN A 113 5.35 30.72 8.30
C GLN A 113 4.26 31.10 9.30
N GLN A 114 3.69 30.14 10.03
CA GLN A 114 2.55 30.37 10.92
C GLN A 114 2.98 30.57 12.38
N LEU A 115 3.99 29.83 12.83
CA LEU A 115 4.46 29.88 14.21
C LEU A 115 5.77 30.68 14.37
N HIS A 116 6.31 31.21 13.27
CA HIS A 116 7.54 32.01 13.24
C HIS A 116 8.74 31.29 13.89
N VAL A 117 8.77 29.96 13.80
CA VAL A 117 9.88 29.16 14.27
C VAL A 117 11.09 29.47 13.37
N PRO A 118 12.27 29.75 13.94
CA PRO A 118 13.48 29.94 13.15
C PRO A 118 13.73 28.75 12.22
N PRO A 119 14.13 28.95 10.95
CA PRO A 119 14.30 27.85 10.01
C PRO A 119 15.16 26.71 10.56
N ALA A 120 16.30 27.01 11.18
CA ALA A 120 17.20 26.01 11.77
C ALA A 120 16.58 25.17 12.89
N SER A 121 15.54 25.65 13.56
CA SER A 121 14.86 24.96 14.68
C SER A 121 13.58 24.23 14.28
N CYS A 122 13.20 24.25 12.99
CA CYS A 122 11.93 23.65 12.56
C CYS A 122 11.88 22.13 12.77
N VAL A 123 12.98 21.41 12.62
CA VAL A 123 13.03 19.96 12.83
C VAL A 123 12.82 19.64 14.30
N GLU A 124 13.58 20.30 15.19
CA GLU A 124 13.45 20.12 16.64
C GLU A 124 12.04 20.49 17.15
N ALA A 125 11.48 21.59 16.65
CA ALA A 125 10.11 21.98 16.98
C ALA A 125 9.07 20.96 16.50
N ALA A 126 9.26 20.39 15.31
CA ALA A 126 8.39 19.34 14.79
C ALA A 126 8.49 18.07 15.65
N GLU A 127 9.69 17.64 16.00
CA GLU A 127 9.93 16.47 16.86
C GLU A 127 9.30 16.66 18.24
N PHE A 128 9.42 17.85 18.81
CA PHE A 128 8.78 18.18 20.08
C PHE A 128 7.26 18.11 20.00
N LEU A 129 6.66 18.66 18.94
CA LEU A 129 5.20 18.65 18.76
C LEU A 129 4.64 17.25 18.49
N LEU A 130 5.39 16.44 17.75
CA LEU A 130 4.95 15.07 17.39
C LEU A 130 5.28 14.05 18.48
N GLY A 131 6.15 14.37 19.42
CA GLY A 131 6.69 13.42 20.39
C GLY A 131 7.49 12.28 19.72
N ALA A 132 8.05 12.51 18.53
CA ALA A 132 8.73 11.52 17.72
C ALA A 132 9.82 12.15 16.86
N GLN A 133 10.86 11.38 16.53
CA GLN A 133 11.89 11.82 15.61
C GLN A 133 11.35 11.93 14.18
N VAL A 134 11.75 13.00 13.50
CA VAL A 134 11.37 13.26 12.11
C VAL A 134 12.52 12.89 11.18
N TYR A 135 12.35 11.82 10.44
CA TYR A 135 13.31 11.36 9.43
C TYR A 135 12.68 11.37 8.03
N CYS A 136 13.52 11.41 7.02
CA CYS A 136 13.07 11.31 5.64
C CYS A 136 12.73 9.86 5.28
N PRO A 137 11.47 9.51 4.98
CA PRO A 137 11.08 8.13 4.69
C PRO A 137 11.67 7.58 3.39
N LEU A 138 12.23 8.46 2.53
CA LEU A 138 12.94 8.07 1.31
C LEU A 138 14.40 7.66 1.56
N GLY A 139 14.88 7.72 2.82
CA GLY A 139 16.26 7.38 3.18
C GLY A 139 17.24 8.53 3.07
N GLY A 140 16.80 9.74 2.68
CA GLY A 140 17.64 10.94 2.63
C GLY A 140 17.59 11.76 3.92
N GLU A 141 18.16 12.95 3.85
CA GLU A 141 18.18 13.92 4.94
C GLU A 141 17.36 15.17 4.60
N TYR A 142 16.77 15.79 5.60
CA TYR A 142 16.19 17.12 5.46
C TYR A 142 17.27 18.16 5.63
N LYS A 143 17.41 19.06 4.64
CA LYS A 143 18.41 20.13 4.63
C LYS A 143 17.76 21.48 4.37
N LEU A 144 18.28 22.48 5.08
CA LEU A 144 17.94 23.85 4.81
C LEU A 144 18.85 24.36 3.68
N VAL A 145 18.26 24.82 2.59
CA VAL A 145 18.98 25.31 1.41
C VAL A 145 18.58 26.75 1.16
N ASP A 146 19.55 27.61 0.94
CA ASP A 146 19.32 28.97 0.48
C ASP A 146 19.06 28.96 -1.04
N GLN A 147 17.86 29.35 -1.43
CA GLN A 147 17.50 29.59 -2.83
C GLN A 147 17.22 31.07 -3.04
N SER A 148 18.17 31.76 -3.63
CA SER A 148 18.03 33.19 -3.99
C SER A 148 17.73 34.10 -2.79
N GLY A 149 18.38 33.85 -1.64
CA GLY A 149 18.19 34.61 -0.42
C GLY A 149 17.01 34.20 0.44
N THR A 150 16.38 33.08 0.10
CA THR A 150 15.30 32.50 0.91
C THR A 150 15.67 31.09 1.35
N GLU A 151 15.75 30.91 2.67
CA GLU A 151 16.01 29.60 3.27
C GLU A 151 14.78 28.71 3.15
N ARG A 152 14.96 27.53 2.54
CA ARG A 152 13.89 26.55 2.32
C ARG A 152 14.32 25.15 2.69
N TRP A 153 13.46 24.46 3.41
CA TRP A 153 13.65 23.05 3.69
C TRP A 153 13.45 22.19 2.44
N THR A 154 14.35 21.26 2.22
CA THR A 154 14.27 20.26 1.15
C THR A 154 14.75 18.90 1.68
N SER A 155 14.46 17.84 0.94
CA SER A 155 15.01 16.51 1.18
C SER A 155 16.02 16.19 0.08
N THR A 156 17.14 15.59 0.43
CA THR A 156 18.17 15.17 -0.54
C THR A 156 17.62 14.21 -1.60
N GLU A 157 16.65 13.39 -1.24
CA GLU A 157 16.03 12.42 -2.16
C GLU A 157 14.91 13.02 -3.03
N LEU A 158 14.38 14.19 -2.68
CA LEU A 158 13.35 14.87 -3.48
C LEU A 158 13.95 15.82 -4.54
N VAL A 159 15.19 16.24 -4.37
CA VAL A 159 15.86 17.23 -5.26
C VAL A 159 16.14 16.64 -6.67
N THR A 160 16.22 15.35 -6.78
CA THR A 160 16.62 14.67 -8.03
C THR A 160 15.54 14.59 -9.11
N ARG A 161 14.30 15.04 -8.84
CA ARG A 161 13.23 15.00 -9.84
C ARG A 161 12.42 16.28 -9.90
N PRO A 162 12.15 16.79 -11.12
CA PRO A 162 11.30 17.98 -11.30
C PRO A 162 9.93 17.75 -10.68
N LEU A 163 9.44 18.77 -9.96
CA LEU A 163 8.09 18.83 -9.35
C LEU A 163 6.94 18.72 -10.37
N MET A 164 7.24 18.64 -11.68
CA MET A 164 6.28 18.62 -12.78
C MET A 164 5.80 17.23 -13.22
N GLU A 165 6.23 16.14 -12.57
CA GLU A 165 5.65 14.85 -12.89
C GLU A 165 4.21 14.78 -12.37
N SER A 166 3.28 14.48 -13.28
CA SER A 166 1.87 14.24 -12.92
C SER A 166 1.78 13.25 -11.76
N PRO A 167 0.99 13.54 -10.71
CA PRO A 167 0.85 12.65 -9.55
C PRO A 167 0.42 11.23 -9.91
N LEU A 168 -0.13 11.04 -11.11
CA LEU A 168 -0.58 9.74 -11.63
C LEU A 168 0.57 8.90 -12.24
N ARG A 169 1.76 9.47 -12.45
CA ARG A 169 2.90 8.80 -13.10
C ARG A 169 4.13 8.66 -12.20
N ILE A 170 3.97 8.79 -10.90
CA ILE A 170 5.08 8.61 -9.96
C ILE A 170 5.49 7.14 -9.97
N GLN A 171 6.67 6.86 -10.50
CA GLN A 171 7.28 5.54 -10.49
C GLN A 171 8.49 5.54 -9.55
N ALA A 172 8.71 4.40 -8.90
CA ALA A 172 9.92 4.19 -8.12
C ALA A 172 11.16 4.30 -9.02
N PRO A 173 12.23 4.96 -8.57
CA PRO A 173 13.46 5.03 -9.33
C PRO A 173 14.06 3.63 -9.56
N PRO A 174 14.84 3.45 -10.63
CA PRO A 174 15.59 2.22 -10.84
C PRO A 174 16.45 1.90 -9.61
N GLY A 175 16.39 0.65 -9.17
CA GLY A 175 17.13 0.19 -7.98
C GLY A 175 16.45 0.47 -6.64
N TYR A 176 15.33 1.18 -6.60
CA TYR A 176 14.57 1.33 -5.36
C TYR A 176 13.95 -0.01 -4.95
N VAL A 177 14.24 -0.43 -3.74
CA VAL A 177 13.62 -1.60 -3.10
C VAL A 177 12.87 -1.12 -1.87
N ALA A 178 11.57 -1.31 -1.86
CA ALA A 178 10.74 -0.94 -0.72
C ALA A 178 11.18 -1.71 0.53
N PRO A 179 11.26 -1.05 1.71
CA PRO A 179 11.74 -1.70 2.94
C PRO A 179 11.07 -3.05 3.24
N PRO A 180 9.75 -3.23 3.11
CA PRO A 180 9.13 -4.53 3.32
C PRO A 180 9.62 -5.61 2.36
N LEU A 181 9.97 -5.27 1.12
CA LEU A 181 10.49 -6.24 0.16
C LEU A 181 11.90 -6.73 0.48
N GLN A 182 12.59 -6.11 1.42
CA GLN A 182 13.91 -6.56 1.84
C GLN A 182 13.84 -7.82 2.73
N TRP A 183 12.74 -7.99 3.45
CA TRP A 183 12.60 -9.05 4.45
C TRP A 183 11.26 -9.82 4.39
N LEU A 184 10.16 -9.20 3.97
CA LEU A 184 8.84 -9.84 3.92
C LEU A 184 8.71 -10.67 2.65
N ARG A 185 8.46 -11.97 2.81
CA ARG A 185 8.22 -12.91 1.72
C ARG A 185 6.75 -13.11 1.46
N GLY A 186 5.96 -13.20 2.51
CA GLY A 186 4.53 -13.42 2.40
C GLY A 186 3.82 -13.25 3.74
N LEU A 187 2.52 -13.25 3.68
CA LEU A 187 1.63 -13.14 4.85
C LEU A 187 0.41 -14.02 4.62
N GLN A 188 0.07 -14.80 5.62
CA GLN A 188 -1.22 -15.47 5.68
C GLN A 188 -1.96 -14.97 6.92
N LEU A 189 -3.21 -14.60 6.76
CA LEU A 189 -4.09 -14.17 7.84
C LEU A 189 -5.39 -14.97 7.75
N GLN A 190 -5.81 -15.50 8.87
CA GLN A 190 -7.10 -16.16 9.02
C GLN A 190 -7.82 -15.53 10.20
N ALA A 191 -9.10 -15.24 10.02
CA ALA A 191 -9.93 -14.73 11.10
C ALA A 191 -11.25 -15.47 11.20
N GLN A 192 -11.64 -15.77 12.42
CA GLN A 192 -12.89 -16.41 12.76
C GLN A 192 -13.65 -15.56 13.77
N MET A 193 -14.89 -15.25 13.46
CA MET A 193 -15.78 -14.51 14.34
C MET A 193 -16.69 -15.48 15.11
N HIS A 194 -16.68 -15.36 16.41
CA HIS A 194 -17.62 -15.98 17.31
C HIS A 194 -18.58 -14.90 17.85
N PRO A 195 -19.70 -15.22 18.47
CA PRO A 195 -20.66 -14.22 18.94
C PRO A 195 -20.08 -13.13 19.87
N THR A 196 -19.02 -13.46 20.60
CA THR A 196 -18.43 -12.56 21.62
C THR A 196 -16.94 -12.27 21.40
N ILE A 197 -16.26 -13.01 20.54
CA ILE A 197 -14.81 -12.89 20.32
C ILE A 197 -14.48 -13.02 18.82
N VAL A 198 -13.39 -12.38 18.42
CA VAL A 198 -12.75 -12.59 17.14
C VAL A 198 -11.40 -13.23 17.38
N GLU A 199 -11.21 -14.41 16.81
CA GLU A 199 -9.90 -15.08 16.79
C GLU A 199 -9.23 -14.77 15.46
N ALA A 200 -7.97 -14.36 15.50
CA ALA A 200 -7.17 -14.12 14.32
C ALA A 200 -5.83 -14.84 14.44
N HIS A 201 -5.46 -15.56 13.39
CA HIS A 201 -4.17 -16.21 13.25
C HIS A 201 -3.43 -15.59 12.07
N ALA A 202 -2.20 -15.14 12.31
CA ALA A 202 -1.37 -14.53 11.29
C ALA A 202 0.00 -15.22 11.22
N GLU A 203 0.39 -15.66 10.04
CA GLU A 203 1.71 -16.19 9.74
C GLU A 203 2.44 -15.22 8.82
N VAL A 204 3.63 -14.81 9.23
CA VAL A 204 4.48 -13.90 8.46
C VAL A 204 5.72 -14.65 8.01
N PHE A 205 5.89 -14.78 6.71
CA PHE A 205 7.07 -15.41 6.11
C PHE A 205 8.13 -14.33 5.87
N MET A 206 9.28 -14.48 6.53
CA MET A 206 10.36 -13.50 6.49
C MET A 206 11.67 -14.12 6.04
N ASP A 207 12.49 -13.34 5.35
CA ASP A 207 13.87 -13.68 5.09
C ASP A 207 14.73 -13.30 6.29
N THR A 208 15.33 -14.27 6.96
CA THR A 208 16.16 -14.06 8.15
C THR A 208 17.60 -13.68 7.83
N ASN A 209 18.01 -13.75 6.56
CA ASN A 209 19.37 -13.43 6.12
C ASN A 209 19.55 -11.97 5.70
N VAL A 210 18.60 -11.10 6.01
CA VAL A 210 18.66 -9.68 5.66
C VAL A 210 19.63 -8.96 6.58
N THR A 211 20.77 -8.62 6.06
CA THR A 211 21.63 -7.59 6.68
C THR A 211 20.95 -6.25 6.45
N LEU A 212 20.24 -5.75 7.46
CA LEU A 212 19.68 -4.40 7.40
C LEU A 212 20.81 -3.43 7.09
N GLN A 213 20.82 -2.88 5.90
CA GLN A 213 21.73 -1.78 5.57
C GLN A 213 21.41 -0.66 6.53
N LYS A 214 22.37 -0.39 7.43
CA LYS A 214 22.31 0.78 8.30
C LYS A 214 22.20 2.00 7.38
N PRO A 215 21.24 2.90 7.61
CA PRO A 215 21.19 4.13 6.83
C PRO A 215 22.55 4.83 6.92
N PRO A 216 23.05 5.45 5.84
CA PRO A 216 24.27 6.20 5.84
C PRO A 216 24.20 7.26 6.94
N GLN A 217 25.25 7.32 7.76
CA GLN A 217 25.42 8.32 8.84
C GLN A 217 25.71 9.68 8.25
#